data_b3c0aab56bffc6087721b2a1dd6d4044
#
_entry.id   b3c0aab56bffc6087721b2a1dd6d4044
#
_cell.length_a   1.000
_cell.length_b   1.000
_cell.length_c   1.000
_cell.angle_alpha   90.00
_cell.angle_beta   90.00
_cell.angle_gamma   90.00
#
_symmetry.space_group_name_H-M   'P 1'
#
loop_
_entity.id
_entity.type
_entity.pdbx_description
1 polymer ?
#
loop_
_entity_poly.entity_id
_entity_poly.type
_entity_poly.pdbx_seq_one_letter_code
_entity_poly.pdbx_strand_id
1 'polypeptide(L)'
;MNVAIVGVSGAVGQEFLRVLSERSLKIDRLELFASERSAGKKITFRGKEYTIRQLQHGDDFKDIDVAFVSAGGSVSLEYAETITKHGAVMIDNSSAFRMQEDVPLVVPEVNAADALVRPRGIIANPNCTTIQMVVALNAIERLSHIRRVHVATYQAASGAGARGMAELDDQIKAIARGEEPEVKKFAYQLAYNLIPQIDVFGDDDYTKEELKMYHETRKIMHSDVQVSATCVRVPVTRAHSEAIWVETEKPLSLDDVREAFRKAPGVVLQDDPSDQVYPMPLFIAEKDPVYVGRLRKDLATPNGLTFWCVGDQIKKGAALNAVQIAEYLAAQGSIGKK
;
A
#
# COMPACT_ATOMS: atom_id res chain seq x y z
N MET A 1 14.97 17.98 -7.21
CA MET A 1 14.91 16.58 -7.64
C MET A 1 14.01 16.45 -8.86
N ASN A 2 14.41 15.65 -9.84
CA ASN A 2 13.63 15.40 -11.05
C ASN A 2 12.82 14.12 -10.88
N VAL A 3 11.51 14.21 -11.00
CA VAL A 3 10.55 13.16 -10.70
C VAL A 3 9.79 12.75 -11.95
N ALA A 4 9.60 11.45 -12.14
CA ALA A 4 8.68 10.91 -13.14
C ALA A 4 7.55 10.12 -12.45
N ILE A 5 6.35 10.17 -13.02
CA ILE A 5 5.21 9.32 -12.61
C ILE A 5 4.75 8.53 -13.84
N VAL A 6 4.83 7.21 -13.76
CA VAL A 6 4.35 6.28 -14.79
C VAL A 6 3.02 5.67 -14.35
N GLY A 7 2.01 5.80 -15.19
CA GLY A 7 0.64 5.40 -14.86
C GLY A 7 -0.15 6.51 -14.17
N VAL A 8 0.20 7.78 -14.42
CA VAL A 8 -0.38 8.96 -13.77
C VAL A 8 -1.91 9.06 -13.91
N SER A 9 -2.51 8.49 -14.93
CA SER A 9 -3.97 8.51 -15.14
C SER A 9 -4.75 7.50 -14.27
N GLY A 10 -4.06 6.61 -13.57
CA GLY A 10 -4.66 5.65 -12.64
C GLY A 10 -4.95 6.25 -11.25
N ALA A 11 -5.73 5.53 -10.42
CA ALA A 11 -6.08 5.99 -9.07
C ALA A 11 -4.84 6.29 -8.21
N VAL A 12 -3.87 5.38 -8.17
CA VAL A 12 -2.60 5.57 -7.43
C VAL A 12 -1.74 6.66 -8.08
N GLY A 13 -1.75 6.77 -9.43
CA GLY A 13 -1.04 7.83 -10.15
C GLY A 13 -1.54 9.23 -9.78
N GLN A 14 -2.85 9.40 -9.64
CA GLN A 14 -3.45 10.65 -9.14
C GLN A 14 -3.12 10.90 -7.67
N GLU A 15 -3.10 9.85 -6.86
CA GLU A 15 -2.72 9.97 -5.45
C GLU A 15 -1.25 10.32 -5.27
N PHE A 16 -0.33 9.89 -6.17
CA PHE A 16 1.07 10.38 -6.16
C PHE A 16 1.12 11.90 -6.28
N LEU A 17 0.38 12.48 -7.22
CA LEU A 17 0.33 13.94 -7.37
C LEU A 17 -0.20 14.62 -6.12
N ARG A 18 -1.28 14.08 -5.52
CA ARG A 18 -1.85 14.61 -4.29
C ARG A 18 -0.85 14.55 -3.14
N VAL A 19 -0.26 13.37 -2.87
CA VAL A 19 0.73 13.19 -1.82
C VAL A 19 1.94 14.11 -2.04
N LEU A 20 2.48 14.16 -3.25
CA LEU A 20 3.60 15.06 -3.57
C LEU A 20 3.26 16.54 -3.38
N SER A 21 1.99 16.94 -3.54
CA SER A 21 1.56 18.32 -3.28
C SER A 21 1.47 18.66 -1.79
N GLU A 22 1.17 17.67 -0.94
CA GLU A 22 1.04 17.79 0.51
C GLU A 22 2.41 17.72 1.24
N ARG A 23 3.42 17.12 0.59
CA ARG A 23 4.73 16.87 1.22
C ARG A 23 5.81 17.85 0.76
N SER A 24 6.86 17.95 1.56
CA SER A 24 7.94 18.94 1.38
C SER A 24 9.00 18.53 0.35
N LEU A 25 8.81 17.43 -0.38
CA LEU A 25 9.77 16.99 -1.39
C LEU A 25 9.96 18.07 -2.46
N LYS A 26 11.18 18.60 -2.59
CA LYS A 26 11.49 19.62 -3.58
C LYS A 26 11.57 18.99 -4.97
N ILE A 27 10.62 19.34 -5.83
CA ILE A 27 10.54 18.86 -7.21
C ILE A 27 10.94 20.01 -8.13
N ASP A 28 12.04 19.83 -8.87
CA ASP A 28 12.54 20.81 -9.83
C ASP A 28 11.94 20.55 -11.22
N ARG A 29 11.80 19.28 -11.60
CA ARG A 29 11.18 18.82 -12.85
C ARG A 29 10.21 17.66 -12.57
N LEU A 30 9.05 17.70 -13.21
CA LEU A 30 8.03 16.64 -13.14
C LEU A 30 7.69 16.18 -14.55
N GLU A 31 7.81 14.88 -14.81
CA GLU A 31 7.39 14.22 -16.04
C GLU A 31 6.25 13.23 -15.77
N LEU A 32 5.23 13.26 -16.60
CA LEU A 32 4.03 12.44 -16.44
C LEU A 32 3.86 11.50 -17.62
N PHE A 33 3.81 10.19 -17.35
CA PHE A 33 3.68 9.16 -18.37
C PHE A 33 2.43 8.31 -18.16
N ALA A 34 1.78 7.94 -19.26
CA ALA A 34 0.69 6.98 -19.30
C ALA A 34 0.64 6.24 -20.65
N SER A 35 -0.38 5.40 -20.85
CA SER A 35 -0.64 4.77 -22.14
C SER A 35 -1.04 5.81 -23.20
N GLU A 36 -0.94 5.42 -24.47
CA GLU A 36 -1.36 6.22 -25.64
C GLU A 36 -2.76 6.85 -25.45
N ARG A 37 -3.72 6.10 -24.92
CA ARG A 37 -5.10 6.59 -24.65
C ARG A 37 -5.17 7.85 -23.77
N SER A 38 -4.17 8.05 -22.90
CA SER A 38 -4.12 9.17 -21.98
C SER A 38 -3.11 10.24 -22.37
N ALA A 39 -2.25 9.96 -23.35
CA ALA A 39 -1.28 10.92 -23.87
C ALA A 39 -1.97 12.18 -24.42
N GLY A 40 -1.34 13.32 -24.27
CA GLY A 40 -1.85 14.63 -24.68
C GLY A 40 -2.84 15.27 -23.70
N LYS A 41 -3.38 14.52 -22.73
CA LYS A 41 -4.22 15.09 -21.66
C LYS A 41 -3.38 15.94 -20.72
N LYS A 42 -4.01 16.96 -20.15
CA LYS A 42 -3.35 17.90 -19.25
C LYS A 42 -3.76 17.66 -17.81
N ILE A 43 -2.81 17.85 -16.90
CA ILE A 43 -3.00 17.74 -15.44
C ILE A 43 -2.38 18.99 -14.80
N THR A 44 -3.09 19.57 -13.84
CA THR A 44 -2.56 20.68 -13.04
C THR A 44 -1.92 20.12 -11.77
N PHE A 45 -0.65 20.49 -11.53
CA PHE A 45 0.06 20.16 -10.29
C PHE A 45 0.74 21.42 -9.75
N ARG A 46 0.49 21.77 -8.48
CA ARG A 46 1.00 22.98 -7.82
C ARG A 46 0.81 24.26 -8.66
N GLY A 47 -0.37 24.39 -9.30
CA GLY A 47 -0.74 25.55 -10.12
C GLY A 47 -0.12 25.59 -11.51
N LYS A 48 0.70 24.62 -11.89
CA LYS A 48 1.30 24.51 -13.23
C LYS A 48 0.67 23.37 -14.01
N GLU A 49 0.46 23.59 -15.31
CA GLU A 49 -0.08 22.58 -16.24
C GLU A 49 1.04 21.69 -16.78
N TYR A 50 0.79 20.38 -16.78
CA TYR A 50 1.67 19.35 -17.32
C TYR A 50 0.91 18.51 -18.34
N THR A 51 1.54 18.18 -19.46
CA THR A 51 0.98 17.29 -20.46
C THR A 51 1.43 15.86 -20.21
N ILE A 52 0.49 14.91 -20.18
CA ILE A 52 0.81 13.50 -20.10
C ILE A 52 1.48 13.07 -21.41
N ARG A 53 2.63 12.44 -21.29
CA ARG A 53 3.37 11.84 -22.39
C ARG A 53 3.05 10.35 -22.50
N GLN A 54 3.10 9.81 -23.70
CA GLN A 54 3.04 8.37 -23.91
C GLN A 54 4.32 7.73 -23.35
N LEU A 55 4.16 6.65 -22.58
CA LEU A 55 5.31 5.83 -22.15
C LEU A 55 5.86 5.09 -23.37
N GLN A 56 7.12 5.26 -23.69
CA GLN A 56 7.82 4.64 -24.82
C GLN A 56 9.25 4.27 -24.42
N HIS A 57 9.85 3.32 -25.15
CA HIS A 57 11.28 3.09 -25.03
C HIS A 57 12.05 4.28 -25.61
N GLY A 58 13.09 4.72 -24.91
CA GLY A 58 13.87 5.89 -25.30
C GLY A 58 14.65 6.46 -24.12
N ASP A 59 14.98 7.74 -24.20
CA ASP A 59 15.82 8.44 -23.22
C ASP A 59 15.04 9.43 -22.35
N ASP A 60 13.72 9.27 -22.28
CA ASP A 60 12.83 10.15 -21.53
C ASP A 60 13.12 10.20 -20.02
N PHE A 61 13.77 9.16 -19.49
CA PHE A 61 14.19 9.09 -18.09
C PHE A 61 15.61 9.60 -17.84
N LYS A 62 16.26 10.17 -18.86
CA LYS A 62 17.53 10.86 -18.67
C LYS A 62 17.35 12.06 -17.73
N ASP A 63 18.27 12.18 -16.76
CA ASP A 63 18.23 13.19 -15.71
C ASP A 63 17.01 13.11 -14.75
N ILE A 64 16.26 12.01 -14.75
CA ILE A 64 15.28 11.69 -13.72
C ILE A 64 16.00 11.07 -12.51
N ASP A 65 15.72 11.57 -11.31
CA ASP A 65 16.25 11.02 -10.06
C ASP A 65 15.42 9.85 -9.55
N VAL A 66 14.09 9.97 -9.62
CA VAL A 66 13.16 8.93 -9.17
C VAL A 66 11.94 8.83 -10.09
N ALA A 67 11.53 7.60 -10.39
CA ALA A 67 10.33 7.29 -11.13
C ALA A 67 9.36 6.46 -10.27
N PHE A 68 8.20 7.01 -9.96
CA PHE A 68 7.09 6.29 -9.32
C PHE A 68 6.29 5.56 -10.38
N VAL A 69 6.19 4.23 -10.27
CA VAL A 69 5.57 3.39 -11.29
C VAL A 69 4.32 2.70 -10.73
N SER A 70 3.17 2.95 -11.33
CA SER A 70 1.88 2.31 -11.00
C SER A 70 1.07 2.08 -12.27
N ALA A 71 1.57 1.20 -13.15
CA ALA A 71 0.99 0.91 -14.46
C ALA A 71 0.67 -0.59 -14.66
N GLY A 72 0.89 -1.41 -13.62
CA GLY A 72 0.72 -2.86 -13.65
C GLY A 72 2.01 -3.62 -13.94
N GLY A 73 2.05 -4.91 -13.55
CA GLY A 73 3.28 -5.72 -13.55
C GLY A 73 3.91 -5.90 -14.93
N SER A 74 3.11 -6.09 -15.98
CA SER A 74 3.62 -6.23 -17.35
C SER A 74 4.36 -4.98 -17.81
N VAL A 75 3.80 -3.80 -17.55
CA VAL A 75 4.44 -2.51 -17.89
C VAL A 75 5.70 -2.32 -17.05
N SER A 76 5.66 -2.66 -15.76
CA SER A 76 6.84 -2.55 -14.90
C SER A 76 7.99 -3.42 -15.40
N LEU A 77 7.72 -4.68 -15.80
CA LEU A 77 8.72 -5.58 -16.37
C LEU A 77 9.28 -5.07 -17.71
N GLU A 78 8.41 -4.61 -18.59
CA GLU A 78 8.76 -4.13 -19.92
C GLU A 78 9.66 -2.89 -19.89
N TYR A 79 9.33 -1.93 -18.98
CA TYR A 79 9.99 -0.62 -18.97
C TYR A 79 11.05 -0.45 -17.88
N ALA A 80 11.30 -1.45 -17.03
CA ALA A 80 12.25 -1.33 -15.91
C ALA A 80 13.64 -0.88 -16.37
N GLU A 81 14.19 -1.52 -17.40
CA GLU A 81 15.50 -1.17 -17.96
C GLU A 81 15.48 0.23 -18.59
N THR A 82 14.42 0.56 -19.33
CA THR A 82 14.25 1.90 -19.92
C THR A 82 14.26 2.99 -18.86
N ILE A 83 13.64 2.74 -17.71
CA ILE A 83 13.57 3.70 -16.60
C ILE A 83 14.93 3.81 -15.90
N THR A 84 15.60 2.70 -15.63
CA THR A 84 16.79 2.68 -14.77
C THR A 84 18.11 2.90 -15.51
N LYS A 85 18.19 2.69 -16.83
CA LYS A 85 19.43 2.74 -17.62
C LYS A 85 20.24 4.02 -17.52
N HIS A 86 19.59 5.16 -17.17
CA HIS A 86 20.25 6.45 -16.98
C HIS A 86 20.44 6.82 -15.50
N GLY A 87 20.22 5.87 -14.58
CA GLY A 87 20.46 6.04 -13.15
C GLY A 87 19.23 6.55 -12.37
N ALA A 88 18.05 6.65 -12.97
CA ALA A 88 16.82 6.89 -12.24
C ALA A 88 16.52 5.71 -11.30
N VAL A 89 16.08 6.00 -10.07
CA VAL A 89 15.57 4.98 -9.17
C VAL A 89 14.10 4.72 -9.47
N MET A 90 13.77 3.49 -9.84
CA MET A 90 12.39 3.06 -10.05
C MET A 90 11.79 2.57 -8.73
N ILE A 91 10.70 3.20 -8.27
CA ILE A 91 9.89 2.71 -7.14
C ILE A 91 8.61 2.13 -7.72
N ASP A 92 8.53 0.80 -7.73
CA ASP A 92 7.46 0.06 -8.41
C ASP A 92 6.35 -0.37 -7.47
N ASN A 93 5.13 0.05 -7.75
CA ASN A 93 3.94 -0.31 -6.97
C ASN A 93 3.29 -1.63 -7.41
N SER A 94 3.77 -2.26 -8.49
CA SER A 94 3.27 -3.56 -8.94
C SER A 94 3.84 -4.72 -8.12
N SER A 95 3.34 -5.92 -8.36
CA SER A 95 3.90 -7.14 -7.74
C SER A 95 5.10 -7.74 -8.49
N ALA A 96 5.52 -7.14 -9.62
CA ALA A 96 6.48 -7.74 -10.54
C ALA A 96 7.85 -8.05 -9.91
N PHE A 97 8.31 -7.19 -9.02
CA PHE A 97 9.66 -7.27 -8.45
C PHE A 97 9.70 -7.63 -6.96
N ARG A 98 8.56 -7.67 -6.28
CA ARG A 98 8.50 -7.76 -4.81
C ARG A 98 9.26 -8.93 -4.21
N MET A 99 9.21 -10.10 -4.86
CA MET A 99 9.86 -11.32 -4.35
C MET A 99 11.21 -11.63 -5.01
N GLN A 100 11.73 -10.74 -5.87
CA GLN A 100 13.07 -10.89 -6.43
C GLN A 100 14.13 -10.57 -5.37
N GLU A 101 15.16 -11.41 -5.23
CA GLU A 101 16.17 -11.29 -4.15
C GLU A 101 17.01 -10.02 -4.29
N ASP A 102 17.27 -9.59 -5.52
CA ASP A 102 18.06 -8.41 -5.88
C ASP A 102 17.26 -7.10 -5.90
N VAL A 103 15.99 -7.14 -5.46
CA VAL A 103 15.12 -5.96 -5.35
C VAL A 103 14.61 -5.81 -3.92
N PRO A 104 14.94 -4.72 -3.20
CA PRO A 104 14.43 -4.48 -1.86
C PRO A 104 12.92 -4.20 -1.89
N LEU A 105 12.22 -4.75 -0.88
CA LEU A 105 10.78 -4.54 -0.63
C LEU A 105 10.65 -3.69 0.62
N VAL A 106 10.18 -2.43 0.49
CA VAL A 106 10.43 -1.42 1.52
C VAL A 106 9.15 -0.81 2.09
N VAL A 107 9.07 -0.80 3.42
CA VAL A 107 8.15 0.02 4.22
C VAL A 107 9.01 0.89 5.15
N PRO A 108 9.07 2.21 4.95
CA PRO A 108 10.02 3.09 5.65
C PRO A 108 9.97 3.01 7.17
N GLU A 109 8.80 2.78 7.76
CA GLU A 109 8.64 2.62 9.21
C GLU A 109 9.23 1.31 9.76
N VAL A 110 9.55 0.35 8.87
CA VAL A 110 10.02 -1.00 9.25
C VAL A 110 11.47 -1.20 8.83
N ASN A 111 11.78 -1.04 7.54
CA ASN A 111 13.07 -1.43 6.94
C ASN A 111 13.62 -0.39 5.94
N ALA A 112 13.51 0.91 6.23
CA ALA A 112 13.93 1.99 5.32
C ALA A 112 15.35 1.80 4.75
N ALA A 113 16.28 1.27 5.56
CA ALA A 113 17.69 1.10 5.18
C ALA A 113 17.88 0.15 3.99
N ASP A 114 16.96 -0.79 3.77
CA ASP A 114 17.01 -1.72 2.64
C ASP A 114 16.97 -0.97 1.28
N ALA A 115 16.31 0.18 1.24
CA ALA A 115 16.25 1.03 0.05
C ALA A 115 17.63 1.51 -0.45
N LEU A 116 18.65 1.49 0.40
CA LEU A 116 20.01 1.88 0.02
C LEU A 116 20.72 0.80 -0.81
N VAL A 117 20.31 -0.46 -0.68
CA VAL A 117 20.87 -1.62 -1.42
C VAL A 117 19.89 -2.00 -2.53
N ARG A 118 20.10 -1.44 -3.72
CA ARG A 118 19.24 -1.64 -4.90
C ARG A 118 20.07 -1.83 -6.16
N PRO A 119 20.72 -2.98 -6.34
CA PRO A 119 21.68 -3.20 -7.42
C PRO A 119 21.08 -2.99 -8.82
N ARG A 120 19.76 -3.17 -8.98
CA ARG A 120 19.05 -2.95 -10.24
C ARG A 120 18.49 -1.53 -10.40
N GLY A 121 18.72 -0.63 -9.44
CA GLY A 121 18.05 0.68 -9.44
C GLY A 121 16.54 0.60 -9.20
N ILE A 122 16.01 -0.55 -8.77
CA ILE A 122 14.60 -0.81 -8.54
C ILE A 122 14.35 -1.02 -7.04
N ILE A 123 13.27 -0.44 -6.54
CA ILE A 123 12.72 -0.69 -5.19
C ILE A 123 11.26 -1.09 -5.38
N ALA A 124 10.86 -2.21 -4.78
CA ALA A 124 9.48 -2.65 -4.80
C ALA A 124 8.69 -2.00 -3.64
N ASN A 125 7.54 -1.45 -3.97
CA ASN A 125 6.54 -0.99 -3.02
C ASN A 125 5.59 -2.15 -2.70
N PRO A 126 5.40 -2.52 -1.42
CA PRO A 126 4.66 -3.72 -1.06
C PRO A 126 3.16 -3.68 -1.37
N ASN A 127 2.50 -4.80 -1.15
CA ASN A 127 1.05 -4.92 -1.18
C ASN A 127 0.40 -3.99 -0.13
N CYS A 128 -0.75 -3.41 -0.46
CA CYS A 128 -1.38 -2.39 0.36
C CYS A 128 -1.80 -2.89 1.75
N THR A 129 -2.35 -4.10 1.85
CA THR A 129 -2.69 -4.71 3.15
C THR A 129 -1.42 -5.08 3.91
N THR A 130 -0.41 -5.65 3.25
CA THR A 130 0.88 -5.94 3.89
C THR A 130 1.52 -4.70 4.50
N ILE A 131 1.54 -3.56 3.79
CA ILE A 131 2.10 -2.30 4.33
C ILE A 131 1.42 -1.92 5.65
N GLN A 132 0.08 -1.92 5.67
CA GLN A 132 -0.68 -1.53 6.86
C GLN A 132 -0.42 -2.47 8.03
N MET A 133 -0.44 -3.76 7.77
CA MET A 133 -0.18 -4.78 8.78
C MET A 133 1.24 -4.66 9.36
N VAL A 134 2.28 -4.61 8.55
CA VAL A 134 3.66 -4.61 9.04
C VAL A 134 4.02 -3.32 9.79
N VAL A 135 3.42 -2.18 9.45
CA VAL A 135 3.58 -0.93 10.23
C VAL A 135 3.08 -1.12 11.66
N ALA A 136 1.93 -1.77 11.85
CA ALA A 136 1.40 -2.08 13.18
C ALA A 136 2.21 -3.20 13.85
N LEU A 137 2.53 -4.28 13.15
CA LEU A 137 3.28 -5.41 13.70
C LEU A 137 4.67 -5.00 14.19
N ASN A 138 5.36 -4.07 13.52
CA ASN A 138 6.69 -3.62 13.89
C ASN A 138 6.76 -3.01 15.32
N ALA A 139 5.69 -2.39 15.79
CA ALA A 139 5.61 -1.90 17.16
C ALA A 139 5.63 -3.03 18.19
N ILE A 140 4.99 -4.16 17.89
CA ILE A 140 4.94 -5.36 18.74
C ILE A 140 6.24 -6.15 18.64
N GLU A 141 6.76 -6.33 17.43
CA GLU A 141 8.01 -7.05 17.16
C GLU A 141 9.19 -6.48 17.97
N ARG A 142 9.24 -5.17 18.14
CA ARG A 142 10.27 -4.50 18.97
C ARG A 142 10.19 -4.82 20.47
N LEU A 143 9.06 -5.31 20.95
CA LEU A 143 8.87 -5.72 22.35
C LEU A 143 9.15 -7.21 22.52
N SER A 144 8.68 -8.02 21.60
CA SER A 144 8.86 -9.47 21.58
C SER A 144 8.66 -9.99 20.17
N HIS A 145 9.51 -10.92 19.74
CA HIS A 145 9.40 -11.58 18.46
C HIS A 145 8.00 -12.18 18.24
N ILE A 146 7.41 -11.89 17.07
CA ILE A 146 6.11 -12.40 16.66
C ILE A 146 6.31 -13.74 15.96
N ARG A 147 5.79 -14.81 16.54
CA ARG A 147 5.88 -16.17 15.99
C ARG A 147 4.83 -16.42 14.92
N ARG A 148 3.59 -15.95 15.16
CA ARG A 148 2.45 -16.21 14.28
C ARG A 148 1.55 -14.99 14.17
N VAL A 149 0.98 -14.84 12.98
CA VAL A 149 -0.05 -13.86 12.68
C VAL A 149 -1.20 -14.57 11.97
N HIS A 150 -2.41 -14.40 12.47
CA HIS A 150 -3.63 -14.69 11.73
C HIS A 150 -4.31 -13.37 11.42
N VAL A 151 -4.72 -13.17 10.18
CA VAL A 151 -5.35 -11.92 9.77
C VAL A 151 -6.54 -12.18 8.86
N ALA A 152 -7.65 -11.52 9.17
CA ALA A 152 -8.76 -11.38 8.25
C ALA A 152 -8.79 -9.93 7.77
N THR A 153 -8.74 -9.71 6.45
CA THR A 153 -8.79 -8.37 5.88
C THR A 153 -10.18 -8.03 5.37
N TYR A 154 -10.55 -6.77 5.48
CA TYR A 154 -11.80 -6.19 4.98
C TYR A 154 -11.42 -5.09 4.01
N GLN A 155 -11.27 -5.47 2.73
CA GLN A 155 -10.65 -4.62 1.72
C GLN A 155 -11.69 -3.85 0.91
N ALA A 156 -11.52 -2.54 0.88
CA ALA A 156 -12.38 -1.60 0.16
C ALA A 156 -12.33 -1.80 -1.38
N ALA A 157 -13.39 -1.41 -2.06
CA ALA A 157 -13.56 -1.50 -3.51
C ALA A 157 -12.43 -0.80 -4.29
N SER A 158 -11.86 0.28 -3.73
CA SER A 158 -10.77 1.05 -4.32
C SER A 158 -9.48 0.26 -4.52
N GLY A 159 -9.27 -0.86 -3.80
CA GLY A 159 -8.19 -1.80 -4.08
C GLY A 159 -8.27 -2.43 -5.48
N ALA A 160 -9.47 -2.47 -6.08
CA ALA A 160 -9.67 -2.84 -7.48
C ALA A 160 -9.56 -1.66 -8.47
N GLY A 161 -9.08 -0.50 -8.00
CA GLY A 161 -8.90 0.73 -8.76
C GLY A 161 -10.19 1.53 -8.96
N ALA A 162 -10.12 2.57 -9.79
CA ALA A 162 -11.24 3.47 -10.04
C ALA A 162 -12.51 2.75 -10.56
N ARG A 163 -12.34 1.68 -11.34
CA ARG A 163 -13.47 0.88 -11.84
C ARG A 163 -14.18 0.13 -10.72
N GLY A 164 -13.46 -0.38 -9.71
CA GLY A 164 -14.08 -1.04 -8.57
C GLY A 164 -14.90 -0.07 -7.71
N MET A 165 -14.41 1.14 -7.48
CA MET A 165 -15.16 2.19 -6.79
C MET A 165 -16.43 2.58 -7.55
N ALA A 166 -16.30 2.82 -8.86
CA ALA A 166 -17.45 3.18 -9.71
C ALA A 166 -18.52 2.08 -9.72
N GLU A 167 -18.11 0.81 -9.83
CA GLU A 167 -19.06 -0.31 -9.82
C GLU A 167 -19.83 -0.41 -8.50
N LEU A 168 -19.15 -0.26 -7.35
CA LEU A 168 -19.83 -0.25 -6.05
C LEU A 168 -20.86 0.89 -5.97
N ASP A 169 -20.49 2.10 -6.39
CA ASP A 169 -21.36 3.27 -6.40
C ASP A 169 -22.57 3.07 -7.34
N ASP A 170 -22.33 2.54 -8.54
CA ASP A 170 -23.37 2.23 -9.53
C ASP A 170 -24.33 1.15 -9.01
N GLN A 171 -23.83 0.08 -8.36
CA GLN A 171 -24.63 -0.95 -7.75
C GLN A 171 -25.55 -0.40 -6.64
N ILE A 172 -25.00 0.45 -5.75
CA ILE A 172 -25.79 1.10 -4.68
C ILE A 172 -26.90 1.96 -5.29
N LYS A 173 -26.60 2.75 -6.32
CA LYS A 173 -27.58 3.61 -7.01
C LYS A 173 -28.66 2.79 -7.71
N ALA A 174 -28.30 1.70 -8.39
CA ALA A 174 -29.27 0.81 -9.05
C ALA A 174 -30.24 0.21 -8.05
N ILE A 175 -29.73 -0.36 -6.95
CA ILE A 175 -30.55 -0.94 -5.89
C ILE A 175 -31.49 0.11 -5.26
N ALA A 176 -31.00 1.33 -5.02
CA ALA A 176 -31.81 2.43 -4.48
C ALA A 176 -32.98 2.83 -5.41
N ARG A 177 -32.85 2.58 -6.73
CA ARG A 177 -33.94 2.79 -7.72
C ARG A 177 -34.82 1.57 -7.93
N GLY A 178 -34.56 0.46 -7.23
CA GLY A 178 -35.24 -0.82 -7.45
C GLY A 178 -34.84 -1.54 -8.74
N GLU A 179 -33.67 -1.21 -9.28
CA GLU A 179 -33.07 -1.81 -10.48
C GLU A 179 -32.10 -2.93 -10.08
N GLU A 180 -31.87 -3.88 -10.98
CA GLU A 180 -30.90 -4.94 -10.79
C GLU A 180 -29.47 -4.40 -10.97
N PRO A 181 -28.55 -4.60 -9.99
CA PRO A 181 -27.20 -4.06 -10.10
C PRO A 181 -26.35 -4.84 -11.11
N GLU A 182 -25.59 -4.14 -11.91
CA GLU A 182 -24.68 -4.73 -12.88
C GLU A 182 -23.36 -5.18 -12.22
N VAL A 183 -22.85 -6.36 -12.57
CA VAL A 183 -21.58 -6.93 -12.10
C VAL A 183 -20.60 -6.97 -13.27
N LYS A 184 -19.48 -6.24 -13.19
CA LYS A 184 -18.49 -6.11 -14.26
C LYS A 184 -17.06 -6.36 -13.81
N LYS A 185 -16.64 -5.76 -12.70
CA LYS A 185 -15.27 -5.78 -12.19
C LYS A 185 -15.07 -6.85 -11.12
N PHE A 186 -16.05 -7.05 -10.25
CA PHE A 186 -16.03 -8.08 -9.22
C PHE A 186 -16.62 -9.37 -9.74
N ALA A 187 -16.35 -10.49 -9.05
CA ALA A 187 -16.93 -11.80 -9.41
C ALA A 187 -18.44 -11.88 -9.12
N TYR A 188 -18.90 -11.10 -8.15
CA TYR A 188 -20.29 -11.03 -7.70
C TYR A 188 -20.66 -9.60 -7.36
N GLN A 189 -21.97 -9.33 -7.20
CA GLN A 189 -22.45 -8.07 -6.62
C GLN A 189 -21.70 -7.81 -5.29
N LEU A 190 -21.16 -6.60 -5.15
CA LEU A 190 -20.45 -6.19 -3.94
C LEU A 190 -21.36 -5.43 -2.97
N ALA A 191 -22.27 -4.58 -3.48
CA ALA A 191 -23.23 -3.86 -2.65
C ALA A 191 -24.05 -4.84 -1.81
N TYR A 192 -24.08 -4.65 -0.48
CA TYR A 192 -24.72 -5.52 0.52
C TYR A 192 -24.16 -6.95 0.59
N ASN A 193 -22.91 -7.17 0.17
CA ASN A 193 -22.29 -8.48 0.13
C ASN A 193 -20.85 -8.46 0.64
N LEU A 194 -20.30 -9.63 0.99
CA LEU A 194 -18.89 -9.88 1.25
C LEU A 194 -18.40 -10.93 0.27
N ILE A 195 -17.29 -10.66 -0.41
CA ILE A 195 -16.70 -11.60 -1.36
C ILE A 195 -15.37 -12.10 -0.76
N PRO A 196 -15.30 -13.37 -0.29
CA PRO A 196 -14.11 -13.94 0.36
C PRO A 196 -13.07 -14.38 -0.68
N GLN A 197 -12.79 -13.50 -1.62
CA GLN A 197 -11.80 -13.71 -2.68
C GLN A 197 -11.27 -12.37 -3.15
N ILE A 198 -9.95 -12.19 -3.08
CA ILE A 198 -9.24 -11.09 -3.72
C ILE A 198 -8.10 -11.68 -4.52
N ASP A 199 -8.00 -11.33 -5.82
CA ASP A 199 -7.09 -11.96 -6.77
C ASP A 199 -7.51 -13.42 -7.10
N VAL A 200 -6.68 -14.15 -7.83
CA VAL A 200 -6.92 -15.54 -8.27
C VAL A 200 -6.39 -16.52 -7.24
N PHE A 201 -7.01 -17.68 -7.16
CA PHE A 201 -6.54 -18.79 -6.34
C PHE A 201 -5.27 -19.43 -6.90
N GLY A 202 -4.39 -19.88 -6.02
CA GLY A 202 -3.28 -20.77 -6.30
C GLY A 202 -3.66 -22.24 -6.14
N ASP A 203 -2.64 -23.12 -6.22
CA ASP A 203 -2.83 -24.59 -6.15
C ASP A 203 -3.18 -25.11 -4.74
N ASP A 204 -2.97 -24.29 -3.71
CA ASP A 204 -3.18 -24.58 -2.29
C ASP A 204 -4.45 -23.93 -1.72
N ASP A 205 -5.37 -23.50 -2.58
CA ASP A 205 -6.61 -22.80 -2.27
C ASP A 205 -6.44 -21.43 -1.59
N TYR A 206 -5.23 -20.94 -1.43
CA TYR A 206 -4.98 -19.55 -1.08
C TYR A 206 -5.05 -18.64 -2.31
N THR A 207 -5.57 -17.44 -2.14
CA THR A 207 -5.49 -16.44 -3.20
C THR A 207 -4.08 -15.83 -3.28
N LYS A 208 -3.71 -15.31 -4.44
CA LYS A 208 -2.43 -14.57 -4.57
C LYS A 208 -2.33 -13.39 -3.62
N GLU A 209 -3.45 -12.75 -3.26
CA GLU A 209 -3.48 -11.67 -2.28
C GLU A 209 -3.06 -12.16 -0.89
N GLU A 210 -3.55 -13.31 -0.46
CA GLU A 210 -3.21 -13.94 0.82
C GLU A 210 -1.74 -14.38 0.86
N LEU A 211 -1.24 -14.97 -0.22
CA LEU A 211 0.17 -15.36 -0.34
C LEU A 211 1.12 -14.15 -0.32
N LYS A 212 0.70 -13.00 -0.88
CA LYS A 212 1.48 -11.74 -0.74
C LYS A 212 1.66 -11.38 0.74
N MET A 213 0.61 -11.43 1.55
CA MET A 213 0.71 -11.13 2.97
C MET A 213 1.70 -12.06 3.69
N TYR A 214 1.73 -13.35 3.34
CA TYR A 214 2.68 -14.30 3.91
C TYR A 214 4.12 -13.99 3.50
N HIS A 215 4.40 -13.89 2.21
CA HIS A 215 5.76 -13.77 1.70
C HIS A 215 6.35 -12.38 1.94
N GLU A 216 5.57 -11.33 1.65
CA GLU A 216 6.04 -9.95 1.76
C GLU A 216 6.29 -9.55 3.21
N THR A 217 5.44 -9.97 4.16
CA THR A 217 5.66 -9.70 5.60
C THR A 217 7.00 -10.24 6.07
N ARG A 218 7.33 -11.47 5.73
CA ARG A 218 8.60 -12.12 6.10
C ARG A 218 9.79 -11.39 5.50
N LYS A 219 9.71 -10.99 4.23
CA LYS A 219 10.76 -10.24 3.54
C LYS A 219 10.98 -8.86 4.15
N ILE A 220 9.92 -8.11 4.40
CA ILE A 220 9.99 -6.74 4.95
C ILE A 220 10.50 -6.74 6.39
N MET A 221 10.03 -7.66 7.22
CA MET A 221 10.38 -7.74 8.63
C MET A 221 11.69 -8.51 8.89
N HIS A 222 12.30 -9.08 7.85
CA HIS A 222 13.47 -9.98 7.98
C HIS A 222 13.23 -11.06 9.03
N SER A 223 12.06 -11.68 9.01
CA SER A 223 11.56 -12.56 10.06
C SER A 223 11.05 -13.88 9.48
N ASP A 224 11.08 -14.92 10.30
CA ASP A 224 10.50 -16.24 10.02
C ASP A 224 9.03 -16.36 10.46
N VAL A 225 8.40 -15.24 10.83
CA VAL A 225 7.01 -15.16 11.25
C VAL A 225 6.07 -15.95 10.34
N GLN A 226 5.19 -16.74 10.95
CA GLN A 226 4.18 -17.52 10.23
C GLN A 226 2.92 -16.65 10.07
N VAL A 227 2.48 -16.43 8.84
CA VAL A 227 1.30 -15.61 8.53
C VAL A 227 0.25 -16.46 7.83
N SER A 228 -1.00 -16.40 8.28
CA SER A 228 -2.15 -16.95 7.58
C SER A 228 -3.19 -15.85 7.41
N ALA A 229 -3.61 -15.61 6.18
CA ALA A 229 -4.53 -14.55 5.83
C ALA A 229 -5.81 -15.08 5.18
N THR A 230 -6.92 -14.39 5.44
CA THR A 230 -8.16 -14.51 4.64
C THR A 230 -8.53 -13.12 4.15
N CYS A 231 -8.53 -12.92 2.83
CA CYS A 231 -8.74 -11.61 2.23
C CYS A 231 -10.17 -11.48 1.69
N VAL A 232 -10.94 -10.53 2.25
CA VAL A 232 -12.35 -10.32 1.92
C VAL A 232 -12.57 -8.96 1.30
N ARG A 233 -13.24 -8.90 0.13
CA ARG A 233 -13.73 -7.65 -0.45
C ARG A 233 -15.03 -7.25 0.22
N VAL A 234 -15.12 -6.01 0.69
CA VAL A 234 -16.27 -5.47 1.41
C VAL A 234 -16.85 -4.23 0.70
N PRO A 235 -18.15 -3.90 0.90
CA PRO A 235 -18.81 -2.77 0.26
C PRO A 235 -18.45 -1.43 0.93
N VAL A 236 -17.17 -1.18 1.03
CA VAL A 236 -16.57 0.07 1.51
C VAL A 236 -15.79 0.69 0.34
N THR A 237 -15.93 1.99 0.13
CA THR A 237 -15.33 2.64 -1.03
C THR A 237 -13.81 2.75 -0.89
N ARG A 238 -13.30 3.21 0.28
CA ARG A 238 -11.88 3.52 0.51
C ARG A 238 -11.48 3.20 1.95
N ALA A 239 -10.24 2.92 2.19
CA ALA A 239 -9.59 2.43 3.40
C ALA A 239 -9.87 0.94 3.70
N HIS A 240 -8.80 0.18 3.86
CA HIS A 240 -8.84 -1.22 4.27
C HIS A 240 -8.86 -1.35 5.78
N SER A 241 -9.47 -2.41 6.25
CA SER A 241 -9.44 -2.80 7.66
C SER A 241 -8.93 -4.22 7.81
N GLU A 242 -8.33 -4.52 8.95
CA GLU A 242 -7.74 -5.82 9.25
C GLU A 242 -8.01 -6.22 10.70
N ALA A 243 -8.55 -7.42 10.92
CA ALA A 243 -8.60 -8.05 12.23
C ALA A 243 -7.37 -8.94 12.37
N ILE A 244 -6.50 -8.59 13.32
CA ILE A 244 -5.17 -9.19 13.44
C ILE A 244 -5.04 -9.91 14.78
N TRP A 245 -4.59 -11.16 14.76
CA TRP A 245 -4.12 -11.94 15.90
C TRP A 245 -2.62 -12.14 15.78
N VAL A 246 -1.91 -11.94 16.87
CA VAL A 246 -0.48 -12.20 16.96
C VAL A 246 -0.20 -13.10 18.15
N GLU A 247 0.71 -14.05 17.97
CA GLU A 247 1.34 -14.81 19.05
C GLU A 247 2.79 -14.37 19.14
N THR A 248 3.18 -13.88 20.32
CA THR A 248 4.54 -13.43 20.59
C THR A 248 5.33 -14.50 21.35
N GLU A 249 6.67 -14.42 21.29
CA GLU A 249 7.54 -15.34 22.01
C GLU A 249 7.38 -15.21 23.52
N LYS A 250 7.28 -13.97 24.00
CA LYS A 250 7.11 -13.63 25.43
C LYS A 250 5.77 -12.96 25.63
N PRO A 251 5.11 -13.17 26.78
CA PRO A 251 3.88 -12.46 27.09
C PRO A 251 4.14 -10.96 27.21
N LEU A 252 3.27 -10.15 26.61
CA LEU A 252 3.33 -8.68 26.67
C LEU A 252 2.17 -8.13 27.48
N SER A 253 2.38 -7.09 28.26
CA SER A 253 1.27 -6.34 28.88
C SER A 253 0.55 -5.49 27.84
N LEU A 254 -0.76 -5.25 28.04
CA LEU A 254 -1.52 -4.37 27.13
C LEU A 254 -1.02 -2.93 27.20
N ASP A 255 -0.54 -2.49 28.36
CA ASP A 255 -0.05 -1.12 28.53
C ASP A 255 1.27 -0.90 27.78
N ASP A 256 2.21 -1.88 27.82
CA ASP A 256 3.43 -1.81 27.03
C ASP A 256 3.12 -1.76 25.52
N VAL A 257 2.16 -2.57 25.06
CA VAL A 257 1.76 -2.59 23.66
C VAL A 257 1.06 -1.28 23.25
N ARG A 258 0.19 -0.71 24.10
CA ARG A 258 -0.41 0.61 23.85
C ARG A 258 0.65 1.69 23.74
N GLU A 259 1.63 1.66 24.64
CA GLU A 259 2.72 2.63 24.63
C GLU A 259 3.63 2.45 23.38
N ALA A 260 3.88 1.22 22.96
CA ALA A 260 4.58 0.93 21.72
C ALA A 260 3.84 1.49 20.50
N PHE A 261 2.52 1.31 20.40
CA PHE A 261 1.73 1.90 19.33
C PHE A 261 1.74 3.43 19.36
N ARG A 262 1.67 4.08 20.53
CA ARG A 262 1.74 5.55 20.64
C ARG A 262 3.07 6.12 20.14
N LYS A 263 4.16 5.38 20.32
CA LYS A 263 5.52 5.79 19.93
C LYS A 263 5.91 5.35 18.53
N ALA A 264 5.17 4.41 17.93
CA ALA A 264 5.52 3.87 16.61
C ALA A 264 5.32 4.93 15.51
N PRO A 265 6.32 5.14 14.65
CA PRO A 265 6.16 6.03 13.52
C PRO A 265 5.07 5.51 12.57
N GLY A 266 4.24 6.40 12.05
CA GLY A 266 3.16 6.05 11.13
C GLY A 266 1.95 5.36 11.76
N VAL A 267 1.90 5.19 13.08
CA VAL A 267 0.79 4.57 13.81
C VAL A 267 0.06 5.61 14.66
N VAL A 268 -1.26 5.54 14.68
CA VAL A 268 -2.12 6.27 15.62
C VAL A 268 -2.94 5.27 16.42
N LEU A 269 -2.80 5.28 17.73
CA LEU A 269 -3.64 4.49 18.63
C LEU A 269 -4.98 5.23 18.87
N GLN A 270 -6.07 4.59 18.46
CA GLN A 270 -7.44 5.06 18.67
C GLN A 270 -8.21 3.91 19.35
N ASP A 271 -8.11 3.80 20.67
CA ASP A 271 -8.54 2.63 21.45
C ASP A 271 -9.18 3.04 22.77
N ASP A 272 -10.44 3.48 22.72
CA ASP A 272 -11.30 3.67 23.87
C ASP A 272 -12.67 3.00 23.63
N PRO A 273 -12.76 1.68 23.90
CA PRO A 273 -14.00 0.94 23.70
C PRO A 273 -15.18 1.41 24.58
N SER A 274 -14.91 2.04 25.74
CA SER A 274 -15.95 2.52 26.65
C SER A 274 -16.71 3.68 26.00
N ASP A 275 -16.01 4.54 25.28
CA ASP A 275 -16.57 5.67 24.55
C ASP A 275 -16.84 5.35 23.06
N GLN A 276 -16.78 4.07 22.69
CA GLN A 276 -16.93 3.60 21.30
C GLN A 276 -15.93 4.23 20.32
N VAL A 277 -14.73 4.56 20.79
CA VAL A 277 -13.66 5.15 19.98
C VAL A 277 -12.73 4.06 19.47
N TYR A 278 -12.81 3.78 18.19
CA TYR A 278 -11.96 2.85 17.46
C TYR A 278 -11.89 3.22 15.97
N PRO A 279 -10.85 2.81 15.22
CA PRO A 279 -10.69 3.23 13.84
C PRO A 279 -11.73 2.56 12.92
N MET A 280 -12.28 3.35 12.00
CA MET A 280 -13.25 2.90 10.99
C MET A 280 -12.89 3.48 9.62
N PRO A 281 -13.06 2.71 8.52
CA PRO A 281 -12.70 3.14 7.16
C PRO A 281 -13.27 4.51 6.78
N LEU A 282 -14.53 4.78 7.14
CA LEU A 282 -15.22 6.05 6.83
C LEU A 282 -14.44 7.28 7.32
N PHE A 283 -13.79 7.18 8.49
CA PHE A 283 -13.09 8.30 9.13
C PHE A 283 -11.58 8.31 8.89
N ILE A 284 -11.04 7.19 8.35
CA ILE A 284 -9.60 7.02 8.14
C ILE A 284 -9.22 7.20 6.66
N ALA A 285 -10.18 7.10 5.75
CA ALA A 285 -9.95 7.41 4.34
C ALA A 285 -9.22 8.76 4.18
N GLU A 286 -8.22 8.80 3.30
CA GLU A 286 -7.37 9.95 2.96
C GLU A 286 -6.39 10.40 4.05
N LYS A 287 -6.28 9.69 5.18
CA LYS A 287 -5.29 9.98 6.22
C LYS A 287 -3.96 9.23 5.99
N ASP A 288 -2.86 9.84 6.42
CA ASP A 288 -1.51 9.28 6.26
C ASP A 288 -1.24 8.09 7.18
N PRO A 289 -1.55 8.13 8.50
CA PRO A 289 -1.20 7.06 9.41
C PRO A 289 -2.04 5.79 9.24
N VAL A 290 -1.48 4.70 9.73
CA VAL A 290 -2.23 3.50 10.06
C VAL A 290 -2.81 3.66 11.46
N TYR A 291 -4.11 3.38 11.62
CA TYR A 291 -4.83 3.51 12.88
C TYR A 291 -5.03 2.14 13.50
N VAL A 292 -4.75 2.01 14.79
CA VAL A 292 -4.88 0.78 15.55
C VAL A 292 -5.83 0.99 16.74
N GLY A 293 -6.69 0.02 16.99
CA GLY A 293 -7.58 0.02 18.16
C GLY A 293 -8.09 -1.38 18.46
N ARG A 294 -9.03 -1.48 19.41
CA ARG A 294 -9.57 -2.76 19.87
C ARG A 294 -8.50 -3.73 20.36
N LEU A 295 -7.39 -3.18 20.92
CA LEU A 295 -6.32 -3.97 21.50
C LEU A 295 -6.79 -4.71 22.76
N ARG A 296 -6.58 -6.02 22.78
CA ARG A 296 -6.92 -6.89 23.90
C ARG A 296 -6.07 -8.16 23.92
N LYS A 297 -6.07 -8.86 25.06
CA LYS A 297 -5.51 -10.23 25.14
C LYS A 297 -6.33 -11.18 24.30
N ASP A 298 -5.67 -12.10 23.64
CA ASP A 298 -6.34 -13.24 23.03
C ASP A 298 -6.82 -14.22 24.10
N LEU A 299 -8.01 -14.76 23.92
CA LEU A 299 -8.59 -15.74 24.85
C LEU A 299 -8.12 -17.17 24.56
N ALA A 300 -7.64 -17.42 23.35
CA ALA A 300 -7.25 -18.76 22.91
C ALA A 300 -5.76 -19.06 23.15
N THR A 301 -4.90 -18.03 23.17
CA THR A 301 -3.45 -18.19 23.23
C THR A 301 -2.86 -17.32 24.35
N PRO A 302 -2.11 -17.91 25.33
CA PRO A 302 -1.59 -17.17 26.50
C PRO A 302 -0.70 -15.95 26.13
N ASN A 303 0.12 -16.06 25.08
CA ASN A 303 0.97 -14.98 24.58
C ASN A 303 0.31 -14.23 23.41
N GLY A 304 -0.99 -14.45 23.23
CA GLY A 304 -1.76 -13.88 22.14
C GLY A 304 -2.24 -12.46 22.43
N LEU A 305 -2.26 -11.66 21.36
CA LEU A 305 -2.88 -10.34 21.32
C LEU A 305 -3.78 -10.27 20.09
N THR A 306 -4.84 -9.50 20.19
CA THR A 306 -5.68 -9.19 19.04
C THR A 306 -5.97 -7.71 18.99
N PHE A 307 -6.00 -7.14 17.78
CA PHE A 307 -6.28 -5.75 17.55
C PHE A 307 -6.92 -5.51 16.17
N TRP A 308 -7.44 -4.34 15.98
CA TRP A 308 -8.03 -3.88 14.74
C TRP A 308 -7.16 -2.80 14.12
N CYS A 309 -6.88 -2.91 12.82
CA CYS A 309 -6.05 -1.99 12.06
C CYS A 309 -6.85 -1.40 10.90
N VAL A 310 -6.71 -0.11 10.64
CA VAL A 310 -7.32 0.57 9.50
C VAL A 310 -6.33 1.53 8.86
N GLY A 311 -6.22 1.48 7.54
CA GLY A 311 -5.36 2.40 6.80
C GLY A 311 -5.88 2.69 5.41
N ASP A 312 -5.46 3.81 4.83
CA ASP A 312 -5.80 4.15 3.45
C ASP A 312 -4.87 3.44 2.48
N GLN A 313 -5.42 2.48 1.73
CA GLN A 313 -4.64 1.61 0.85
C GLN A 313 -4.16 2.30 -0.44
N ILE A 314 -4.78 3.41 -0.85
CA ILE A 314 -4.30 4.20 -2.00
C ILE A 314 -3.20 5.18 -1.54
N LYS A 315 -3.32 5.69 -0.30
CA LYS A 315 -2.38 6.63 0.30
C LYS A 315 -1.23 5.86 0.97
N LYS A 316 -1.35 5.48 2.25
CA LYS A 316 -0.27 4.75 2.96
C LYS A 316 0.03 3.41 2.33
N GLY A 317 -0.99 2.68 1.89
CA GLY A 317 -0.82 1.37 1.24
C GLY A 317 -0.21 1.42 -0.17
N ALA A 318 0.04 2.60 -0.74
CA ALA A 318 0.57 2.76 -2.10
C ALA A 318 1.41 4.05 -2.26
N ALA A 319 0.76 5.16 -2.64
CA ALA A 319 1.44 6.38 -3.07
C ALA A 319 2.31 7.00 -1.96
N LEU A 320 1.80 7.12 -0.75
CA LEU A 320 2.55 7.70 0.36
C LEU A 320 3.76 6.86 0.74
N ASN A 321 3.62 5.52 0.79
CA ASN A 321 4.75 4.65 1.12
C ASN A 321 5.89 4.82 0.11
N ALA A 322 5.57 4.87 -1.18
CA ALA A 322 6.57 5.07 -2.23
C ALA A 322 7.22 6.47 -2.15
N VAL A 323 6.45 7.51 -1.85
CA VAL A 323 6.98 8.87 -1.65
C VAL A 323 7.88 8.93 -0.41
N GLN A 324 7.51 8.29 0.69
CA GLN A 324 8.34 8.18 1.89
C GLN A 324 9.67 7.45 1.63
N ILE A 325 9.68 6.42 0.75
CA ILE A 325 10.92 5.78 0.29
C ILE A 325 11.82 6.81 -0.41
N ALA A 326 11.25 7.60 -1.33
CA ALA A 326 12.01 8.64 -2.03
C ALA A 326 12.52 9.74 -1.08
N GLU A 327 11.72 10.17 -0.10
CA GLU A 327 12.13 11.11 0.95
C GLU A 327 13.29 10.57 1.78
N TYR A 328 13.24 9.30 2.17
CA TYR A 328 14.32 8.64 2.89
C TYR A 328 15.60 8.63 2.06
N LEU A 329 15.53 8.22 0.78
CA LEU A 329 16.70 8.23 -0.11
C LEU A 329 17.27 9.63 -0.32
N ALA A 330 16.43 10.65 -0.45
CA ALA A 330 16.86 12.05 -0.57
C ALA A 330 17.55 12.54 0.72
N ALA A 331 16.99 12.20 1.88
CA ALA A 331 17.59 12.54 3.19
C ALA A 331 18.95 11.87 3.39
N GLN A 332 19.14 10.65 2.88
CA GLN A 332 20.44 9.96 2.87
C GLN A 332 21.38 10.47 1.75
N GLY A 333 20.93 11.41 0.93
CA GLY A 333 21.70 11.90 -0.22
C GLY A 333 21.98 10.83 -1.29
N SER A 334 21.15 9.82 -1.36
CA SER A 334 21.28 8.71 -2.30
C SER A 334 20.59 8.98 -3.64
N ILE A 335 19.73 9.99 -3.72
CA ILE A 335 19.11 10.56 -4.93
C ILE A 335 19.08 12.10 -4.85
N GLY A 336 18.92 12.78 -5.98
CA GLY A 336 18.74 14.24 -6.04
C GLY A 336 20.01 15.07 -5.82
N LYS A 337 21.18 14.46 -5.86
CA LYS A 337 22.48 15.18 -5.87
C LYS A 337 23.01 15.23 -7.30
N LYS A 338 22.76 16.32 -7.97
CA LYS A 338 23.53 16.76 -9.15
C LYS A 338 23.76 18.26 -9.07
#